data_3478324b2b9771b56a4e6d390a8a57eb
#
_entry.id   3478324b2b9771b56a4e6d390a8a57eb
#
_cell.length_a   1.000
_cell.length_b   1.000
_cell.length_c   1.000
_cell.angle_alpha   90.00
_cell.angle_beta   90.00
_cell.angle_gamma   90.00
#
_symmetry.space_group_name_H-M   'P 1'
#
loop_
_entity.id
_entity.type
_entity.pdbx_description
1 polymer ?
#
loop_
_entity_poly.entity_id
_entity_poly.type
_entity_poly.pdbx_seq_one_letter_code
_entity_poly.pdbx_strand_id
1 'polypeptide(L)'
;MSQVHLAALFVLATATIVSAQQPESHTAPAAPPLVANRIILRVADLAKSVAFYRDLVGLPLQSDTGEFAVLGAGGALVMLHQLTLKSSAPNTGLAAFTEVVLESPDILASYRAMKARGVAFRIEPRVATTDGTRDLYVADFQDPDGHVLSISGWMARSAR
;
A
#
# COMPACT_ATOMS: atom_id res chain seq x y z
N MET A 1 99.75 9.71 -7.76
CA MET A 1 98.69 10.42 -6.99
C MET A 1 97.50 10.50 -7.90
N SER A 2 96.62 9.52 -7.82
CA SER A 2 95.41 9.40 -8.67
C SER A 2 94.17 9.87 -7.89
N GLN A 3 93.55 10.85 -8.44
CA GLN A 3 92.19 11.28 -7.93
C GLN A 3 91.10 10.48 -8.60
N VAL A 4 90.28 9.79 -7.82
CA VAL A 4 89.15 9.07 -8.28
C VAL A 4 87.91 10.01 -8.17
N HIS A 5 87.34 10.33 -9.31
CA HIS A 5 86.08 11.11 -9.34
C HIS A 5 84.90 10.16 -9.17
N LEU A 6 84.17 10.36 -8.07
CA LEU A 6 82.93 9.65 -7.80
C LEU A 6 81.76 10.43 -8.44
N ALA A 7 81.22 9.88 -9.53
CA ALA A 7 80.02 10.46 -10.14
C ALA A 7 78.79 9.94 -9.44
N ALA A 8 78.05 10.87 -8.78
CA ALA A 8 76.75 10.57 -8.17
C ALA A 8 75.68 10.58 -9.25
N LEU A 9 75.06 9.44 -9.46
CA LEU A 9 73.90 9.29 -10.36
C LEU A 9 72.64 9.67 -9.61
N PHE A 10 72.01 10.83 -9.92
CA PHE A 10 70.70 11.22 -9.42
C PHE A 10 69.63 10.56 -10.26
N VAL A 11 68.95 9.58 -9.71
CA VAL A 11 67.71 9.00 -10.31
C VAL A 11 66.52 9.87 -9.89
N LEU A 12 65.98 10.63 -10.83
CA LEU A 12 64.72 11.35 -10.66
C LEU A 12 63.56 10.35 -10.75
N ALA A 13 62.95 10.01 -9.62
CA ALA A 13 61.71 9.25 -9.60
C ALA A 13 60.55 10.23 -9.88
N THR A 14 59.96 10.16 -11.08
CA THR A 14 58.71 10.86 -11.40
C THR A 14 57.54 10.11 -10.80
N ALA A 15 56.99 10.59 -9.68
CA ALA A 15 55.74 10.10 -9.12
C ALA A 15 54.56 10.55 -9.98
N THR A 16 53.99 9.63 -10.73
CA THR A 16 52.70 9.86 -11.43
C THR A 16 51.57 9.88 -10.38
N ILE A 17 51.06 11.07 -10.11
CA ILE A 17 49.82 11.22 -9.27
C ILE A 17 48.64 10.77 -10.11
N VAL A 18 48.19 9.53 -9.89
CA VAL A 18 46.88 9.08 -10.39
C VAL A 18 45.84 9.79 -9.56
N SER A 19 45.25 10.84 -10.13
CA SER A 19 44.09 11.52 -9.56
C SER A 19 42.90 10.54 -9.58
N ALA A 20 42.57 9.97 -8.43
CA ALA A 20 41.35 9.20 -8.27
C ALA A 20 40.18 10.17 -8.40
N GLN A 21 39.49 10.15 -9.54
CA GLN A 21 38.19 10.82 -9.69
C GLN A 21 37.24 10.17 -8.72
N GLN A 22 36.83 10.94 -7.68
CA GLN A 22 35.73 10.59 -6.83
C GLN A 22 34.49 10.51 -7.72
N PRO A 23 33.66 9.44 -7.57
CA PRO A 23 32.36 9.39 -8.28
C PRO A 23 31.54 10.59 -7.82
N GLU A 24 31.20 11.46 -8.76
CA GLU A 24 30.27 12.54 -8.53
C GLU A 24 28.98 11.92 -8.01
N SER A 25 28.64 12.20 -6.76
CA SER A 25 27.34 11.84 -6.19
C SER A 25 26.28 12.65 -6.94
N HIS A 26 25.65 12.04 -7.93
CA HIS A 26 24.46 12.55 -8.57
C HIS A 26 23.36 12.62 -7.52
N THR A 27 23.30 13.73 -6.78
CA THR A 27 22.12 14.06 -5.96
C THR A 27 21.00 14.36 -6.94
N ALA A 28 20.16 13.36 -7.24
CA ALA A 28 18.97 13.57 -8.02
C ALA A 28 18.14 14.68 -7.34
N PRO A 29 17.56 15.62 -8.12
CA PRO A 29 16.72 16.67 -7.55
C PRO A 29 15.60 16.02 -6.74
N ALA A 30 15.35 16.54 -5.55
CA ALA A 30 14.29 16.04 -4.67
C ALA A 30 12.95 16.15 -5.41
N ALA A 31 12.31 15.01 -5.69
CA ALA A 31 10.98 14.99 -6.27
C ALA A 31 9.97 15.49 -5.23
N PRO A 32 8.89 16.19 -5.65
CA PRO A 32 7.82 16.55 -4.74
C PRO A 32 7.23 15.26 -4.08
N PRO A 33 6.73 15.35 -2.84
CA PRO A 33 6.18 14.19 -2.14
C PRO A 33 4.96 13.64 -2.89
N LEU A 34 4.94 12.32 -3.08
CA LEU A 34 3.81 11.60 -3.67
C LEU A 34 2.85 11.18 -2.57
N VAL A 35 1.54 11.29 -2.83
CA VAL A 35 0.48 10.88 -1.89
C VAL A 35 -0.40 9.85 -2.58
N ALA A 36 -0.57 8.68 -1.94
CA ALA A 36 -1.54 7.68 -2.38
C ALA A 36 -2.94 8.18 -2.01
N ASN A 37 -3.76 8.51 -3.01
CA ASN A 37 -5.08 9.09 -2.81
C ASN A 37 -6.23 8.16 -3.24
N ARG A 38 -5.93 7.05 -3.94
CA ARG A 38 -6.95 6.06 -4.33
C ARG A 38 -6.34 4.70 -4.60
N ILE A 39 -7.18 3.67 -4.45
CA ILE A 39 -6.91 2.30 -4.84
C ILE A 39 -7.90 1.94 -5.95
N ILE A 40 -7.43 1.32 -7.03
CA ILE A 40 -8.30 0.90 -8.15
C ILE A 40 -8.51 -0.60 -8.05
N LEU A 41 -9.77 -1.01 -7.95
CA LEU A 41 -10.21 -2.40 -8.01
C LEU A 41 -10.88 -2.67 -9.37
N ARG A 42 -10.42 -3.72 -10.04
CA ARG A 42 -11.00 -4.14 -11.33
C ARG A 42 -12.16 -5.07 -11.05
N VAL A 43 -13.35 -4.72 -11.51
CA VAL A 43 -14.60 -5.44 -11.22
C VAL A 43 -15.26 -5.98 -12.49
N ALA A 44 -15.85 -7.15 -12.38
CA ALA A 44 -16.54 -7.78 -13.50
C ALA A 44 -17.90 -7.13 -13.79
N ASP A 45 -18.58 -6.64 -12.75
CA ASP A 45 -19.90 -5.99 -12.82
C ASP A 45 -19.88 -4.74 -11.94
N LEU A 46 -19.74 -3.57 -12.58
CA LEU A 46 -19.63 -2.31 -11.86
C LEU A 46 -20.87 -2.02 -11.00
N ALA A 47 -22.06 -2.24 -11.52
CA ALA A 47 -23.30 -1.94 -10.81
C ALA A 47 -23.45 -2.80 -9.54
N LYS A 48 -23.12 -4.09 -9.63
CA LYS A 48 -23.12 -5.02 -8.51
C LYS A 48 -22.08 -4.62 -7.46
N SER A 49 -20.88 -4.25 -7.90
CA SER A 49 -19.81 -3.84 -6.99
C SER A 49 -20.12 -2.48 -6.34
N VAL A 50 -20.68 -1.51 -7.08
CA VAL A 50 -21.14 -0.23 -6.51
C VAL A 50 -22.19 -0.48 -5.42
N ALA A 51 -23.18 -1.33 -5.69
CA ALA A 51 -24.21 -1.68 -4.69
C ALA A 51 -23.57 -2.31 -3.44
N PHE A 52 -22.61 -3.24 -3.61
CA PHE A 52 -21.89 -3.84 -2.49
C PHE A 52 -21.15 -2.79 -1.63
N TYR A 53 -20.32 -1.97 -2.25
CA TYR A 53 -19.51 -1.01 -1.51
C TYR A 53 -20.34 0.12 -0.88
N ARG A 54 -21.38 0.60 -1.57
CA ARG A 54 -22.26 1.66 -1.10
C ARG A 54 -23.25 1.16 -0.03
N ASP A 55 -23.98 0.08 -0.34
CA ASP A 55 -25.14 -0.32 0.45
C ASP A 55 -24.80 -1.30 1.58
N LEU A 56 -23.82 -2.20 1.36
CA LEU A 56 -23.44 -3.20 2.35
C LEU A 56 -22.25 -2.73 3.18
N VAL A 57 -21.17 -2.28 2.56
CA VAL A 57 -19.98 -1.76 3.27
C VAL A 57 -20.28 -0.40 3.88
N GLY A 58 -21.00 0.47 3.17
CA GLY A 58 -21.38 1.80 3.64
C GLY A 58 -20.40 2.90 3.20
N LEU A 59 -19.64 2.69 2.13
CA LEU A 59 -18.80 3.75 1.57
C LEU A 59 -19.66 4.72 0.75
N PRO A 60 -19.61 6.04 1.02
CA PRO A 60 -20.35 7.00 0.24
C PRO A 60 -19.89 7.01 -1.22
N LEU A 61 -20.84 6.92 -2.14
CA LEU A 61 -20.58 7.05 -3.58
C LEU A 61 -20.35 8.53 -3.92
N GLN A 62 -19.21 8.84 -4.52
CA GLN A 62 -18.85 10.20 -4.95
C GLN A 62 -19.19 10.44 -6.43
N SER A 63 -18.93 9.46 -7.29
CA SER A 63 -19.22 9.53 -8.71
C SER A 63 -19.38 8.14 -9.31
N ASP A 64 -20.20 8.05 -10.37
CA ASP A 64 -20.37 6.86 -11.20
C ASP A 64 -20.54 7.31 -12.64
N THR A 65 -19.71 6.80 -13.54
CA THR A 65 -19.72 7.13 -14.99
C THR A 65 -20.20 5.97 -15.84
N GLY A 66 -20.56 4.81 -15.24
CA GLY A 66 -20.87 3.58 -15.94
C GLY A 66 -19.63 2.76 -16.35
N GLU A 67 -18.44 3.36 -16.30
CA GLU A 67 -17.16 2.69 -16.54
C GLU A 67 -16.31 2.69 -15.25
N PHE A 68 -16.40 3.78 -14.50
CA PHE A 68 -15.73 3.98 -13.22
C PHE A 68 -16.70 4.46 -12.17
N ALA A 69 -16.52 3.99 -10.94
CA ALA A 69 -17.16 4.55 -9.77
C ALA A 69 -16.12 4.87 -8.69
N VAL A 70 -16.32 5.97 -7.95
CA VAL A 70 -15.45 6.39 -6.85
C VAL A 70 -16.26 6.41 -5.57
N LEU A 71 -15.76 5.71 -4.56
CA LEU A 71 -16.40 5.60 -3.25
C LEU A 71 -15.40 5.91 -2.13
N GLY A 72 -15.94 6.36 -1.00
CA GLY A 72 -15.19 6.67 0.22
C GLY A 72 -15.28 8.14 0.61
N ALA A 73 -14.76 8.46 1.80
CA ALA A 73 -14.70 9.82 2.34
C ALA A 73 -13.41 10.00 3.13
N GLY A 74 -12.69 11.09 2.88
CA GLY A 74 -11.37 11.33 3.49
C GLY A 74 -10.32 10.34 2.97
N GLY A 75 -9.09 10.39 3.43
CA GLY A 75 -8.04 9.41 3.14
C GLY A 75 -7.93 8.95 1.68
N ALA A 76 -7.59 7.67 1.50
CA ALA A 76 -7.56 7.04 0.18
C ALA A 76 -8.95 6.59 -0.27
N LEU A 77 -9.30 6.89 -1.53
CA LEU A 77 -10.58 6.51 -2.12
C LEU A 77 -10.51 5.14 -2.79
N VAL A 78 -11.62 4.41 -2.82
CA VAL A 78 -11.78 3.19 -3.62
C VAL A 78 -12.39 3.59 -4.96
N MET A 79 -11.69 3.31 -6.06
CA MET A 79 -12.20 3.44 -7.42
C MET A 79 -12.48 2.05 -7.98
N LEU A 80 -13.71 1.81 -8.39
CA LEU A 80 -14.10 0.62 -9.12
C LEU A 80 -13.95 0.89 -10.61
N HIS A 81 -13.34 -0.04 -11.35
CA HIS A 81 -13.18 0.06 -12.81
C HIS A 81 -13.73 -1.19 -13.48
N GLN A 82 -14.77 -1.00 -14.29
CA GLN A 82 -15.38 -2.08 -15.09
C GLN A 82 -14.34 -2.75 -15.99
N LEU A 83 -14.24 -4.08 -15.92
CA LEU A 83 -13.44 -4.85 -16.87
C LEU A 83 -14.14 -4.86 -18.24
N THR A 84 -13.50 -4.27 -19.24
CA THR A 84 -14.01 -4.27 -20.63
C THR A 84 -13.71 -5.56 -21.37
N LEU A 85 -12.75 -6.35 -20.89
CA LEU A 85 -12.43 -7.65 -21.44
C LEU A 85 -13.08 -8.73 -20.58
N LYS A 86 -13.80 -9.66 -21.23
CA LYS A 86 -14.18 -10.93 -20.62
C LYS A 86 -12.89 -11.73 -20.36
N SER A 87 -12.13 -11.34 -19.35
CA SER A 87 -11.07 -12.18 -18.82
C SER A 87 -11.74 -13.36 -18.16
N SER A 88 -11.71 -14.49 -18.84
CA SER A 88 -12.24 -15.76 -18.34
C SER A 88 -11.35 -16.40 -17.26
N ALA A 89 -10.29 -15.73 -16.85
CA ALA A 89 -9.49 -16.17 -15.74
C ALA A 89 -10.09 -15.61 -14.43
N PRO A 90 -10.50 -16.47 -13.50
CA PRO A 90 -10.77 -16.01 -12.13
C PRO A 90 -9.51 -15.30 -11.62
N ASN A 91 -9.69 -14.25 -10.86
CA ASN A 91 -8.63 -13.40 -10.30
C ASN A 91 -7.84 -14.18 -9.21
N THR A 92 -7.31 -15.36 -9.58
CA THR A 92 -6.84 -16.40 -8.66
C THR A 92 -5.40 -16.20 -8.17
N GLY A 93 -4.68 -15.19 -8.64
CA GLY A 93 -3.25 -15.06 -8.30
C GLY A 93 -2.88 -13.82 -7.50
N LEU A 94 -3.30 -12.63 -7.94
CA LEU A 94 -2.83 -11.36 -7.36
C LEU A 94 -3.83 -10.74 -6.35
N ALA A 95 -5.13 -11.01 -6.48
CA ALA A 95 -6.13 -10.54 -5.52
C ALA A 95 -5.93 -11.10 -4.10
N ALA A 96 -5.26 -12.26 -3.98
CA ALA A 96 -4.95 -12.87 -2.70
C ALA A 96 -3.82 -12.16 -1.92
N PHE A 97 -3.05 -11.29 -2.57
CA PHE A 97 -1.90 -10.59 -1.97
C PHE A 97 -2.14 -9.09 -1.74
N THR A 98 -3.31 -8.59 -2.13
CA THR A 98 -3.67 -7.19 -1.92
C THR A 98 -4.89 -7.12 -1.03
N GLU A 99 -4.81 -6.33 0.03
CA GLU A 99 -5.89 -6.12 0.99
C GLU A 99 -6.20 -4.63 1.08
N VAL A 100 -7.48 -4.29 1.07
CA VAL A 100 -7.96 -2.94 1.32
C VAL A 100 -8.41 -2.84 2.76
N VAL A 101 -7.68 -2.07 3.57
CA VAL A 101 -8.01 -1.88 4.98
C VAL A 101 -8.82 -0.60 5.15
N LEU A 102 -10.02 -0.74 5.72
CA LEU A 102 -10.92 0.36 6.06
C LEU A 102 -10.82 0.62 7.57
N GLU A 103 -10.44 1.82 7.94
CA GLU A 103 -10.36 2.18 9.37
C GLU A 103 -11.75 2.54 9.91
N SER A 104 -12.03 2.08 11.12
CA SER A 104 -13.27 2.37 11.85
C SER A 104 -12.96 2.89 13.25
N PRO A 105 -13.61 3.98 13.69
CA PRO A 105 -13.51 4.46 15.05
C PRO A 105 -14.17 3.52 16.08
N ASP A 106 -15.12 2.67 15.64
CA ASP A 106 -15.74 1.60 16.45
C ASP A 106 -15.93 0.37 15.56
N ILE A 107 -14.92 -0.50 15.57
CA ILE A 107 -14.92 -1.69 14.72
C ILE A 107 -16.05 -2.66 15.04
N LEU A 108 -16.44 -2.80 16.32
CA LEU A 108 -17.51 -3.73 16.70
C LEU A 108 -18.87 -3.22 16.24
N ALA A 109 -19.11 -1.90 16.31
CA ALA A 109 -20.33 -1.31 15.77
C ALA A 109 -20.36 -1.43 14.24
N SER A 110 -19.24 -1.14 13.55
CA SER A 110 -19.13 -1.29 12.10
C SER A 110 -19.35 -2.73 11.65
N TYR A 111 -18.72 -3.70 12.32
CA TYR A 111 -18.93 -5.12 12.05
C TYR A 111 -20.41 -5.51 12.16
N ARG A 112 -21.07 -5.17 13.28
CA ARG A 112 -22.50 -5.48 13.47
C ARG A 112 -23.38 -4.85 12.39
N ALA A 113 -23.13 -3.59 12.06
CA ALA A 113 -23.89 -2.88 11.04
C ALA A 113 -23.69 -3.48 9.64
N MET A 114 -22.46 -3.80 9.25
CA MET A 114 -22.15 -4.43 7.97
C MET A 114 -22.74 -5.85 7.88
N LYS A 115 -22.62 -6.65 8.94
CA LYS A 115 -23.22 -7.99 9.03
C LYS A 115 -24.75 -7.95 8.91
N ALA A 116 -25.40 -6.97 9.56
CA ALA A 116 -26.85 -6.77 9.45
C ALA A 116 -27.29 -6.38 8.02
N ARG A 117 -26.44 -5.69 7.25
CA ARG A 117 -26.68 -5.38 5.84
C ARG A 117 -26.34 -6.52 4.88
N GLY A 118 -25.76 -7.62 5.37
CA GLY A 118 -25.50 -8.82 4.59
C GLY A 118 -24.04 -9.03 4.16
N VAL A 119 -23.08 -8.28 4.70
CA VAL A 119 -21.67 -8.58 4.47
C VAL A 119 -21.32 -9.92 5.11
N ALA A 120 -20.78 -10.84 4.31
CA ALA A 120 -20.29 -12.14 4.75
C ALA A 120 -18.83 -12.00 5.21
N PHE A 121 -18.61 -11.91 6.52
CA PHE A 121 -17.27 -11.89 7.07
C PHE A 121 -16.65 -13.29 7.05
N ARG A 122 -15.39 -13.40 6.61
CA ARG A 122 -14.59 -14.62 6.66
C ARG A 122 -13.90 -14.79 8.00
N ILE A 123 -13.50 -13.65 8.59
CA ILE A 123 -12.90 -13.58 9.92
C ILE A 123 -13.68 -12.56 10.72
N GLU A 124 -14.24 -13.01 11.85
CA GLU A 124 -14.93 -12.13 12.80
C GLU A 124 -13.92 -11.26 13.56
N PRO A 125 -14.36 -10.15 14.21
CA PRO A 125 -13.46 -9.25 14.93
C PRO A 125 -12.56 -9.99 15.92
N ARG A 126 -11.26 -9.89 15.75
CA ARG A 126 -10.24 -10.45 16.63
C ARG A 126 -9.12 -9.46 16.86
N VAL A 127 -8.42 -9.60 17.97
CA VAL A 127 -7.22 -8.81 18.25
C VAL A 127 -6.10 -9.27 17.32
N ALA A 128 -5.56 -8.34 16.54
CA ALA A 128 -4.38 -8.55 15.69
C ALA A 128 -3.09 -8.20 16.43
N THR A 129 -3.10 -7.10 17.19
CA THR A 129 -1.95 -6.65 17.99
C THR A 129 -2.42 -5.73 19.12
N THR A 130 -1.49 -5.36 20.02
CA THR A 130 -1.75 -4.45 21.14
C THR A 130 -0.62 -3.42 21.26
N ASP A 131 -0.94 -2.19 21.65
CA ASP A 131 0.04 -1.17 22.01
C ASP A 131 0.23 -1.01 23.54
N GLY A 132 -0.28 -1.94 24.32
CA GLY A 132 -0.24 -1.94 25.78
C GLY A 132 -1.47 -1.30 26.42
N THR A 133 -2.06 -0.27 25.85
CA THR A 133 -3.26 0.43 26.34
C THR A 133 -4.51 0.13 25.51
N ARG A 134 -4.31 -0.23 24.24
CA ARG A 134 -5.35 -0.52 23.28
C ARG A 134 -5.06 -1.82 22.52
N ASP A 135 -6.09 -2.47 22.09
CA ASP A 135 -6.03 -3.62 21.19
C ASP A 135 -6.48 -3.18 19.80
N LEU A 136 -5.67 -3.51 18.77
CA LEU A 136 -6.09 -3.38 17.37
C LEU A 136 -6.93 -4.59 17.00
N TYR A 137 -8.20 -4.35 16.71
CA TYR A 137 -9.10 -5.36 16.17
C TYR A 137 -9.10 -5.30 14.65
N VAL A 138 -9.28 -6.47 14.03
CA VAL A 138 -9.46 -6.63 12.58
C VAL A 138 -10.57 -7.63 12.30
N ALA A 139 -11.27 -7.47 11.17
CA ALA A 139 -12.27 -8.41 10.67
C ALA A 139 -12.26 -8.39 9.13
N ASP A 140 -12.22 -9.58 8.50
CA ASP A 140 -11.97 -9.71 7.07
C ASP A 140 -13.21 -10.20 6.31
N PHE A 141 -13.39 -9.69 5.11
CA PHE A 141 -14.47 -10.06 4.19
C PHE A 141 -13.98 -9.98 2.73
N GLN A 142 -14.84 -10.38 1.79
CA GLN A 142 -14.54 -10.25 0.36
C GLN A 142 -15.65 -9.48 -0.35
N ASP A 143 -15.25 -8.76 -1.40
CA ASP A 143 -16.21 -8.17 -2.33
C ASP A 143 -16.75 -9.23 -3.34
N PRO A 144 -17.72 -8.87 -4.22
CA PRO A 144 -18.29 -9.79 -5.19
C PRO A 144 -17.30 -10.35 -6.21
N ASP A 145 -16.14 -9.72 -6.39
CA ASP A 145 -15.08 -10.12 -7.32
C ASP A 145 -13.94 -10.87 -6.63
N GLY A 146 -14.03 -11.05 -5.29
CA GLY A 146 -13.07 -11.79 -4.48
C GLY A 146 -11.90 -10.95 -3.98
N HIS A 147 -11.94 -9.63 -4.08
CA HIS A 147 -10.93 -8.80 -3.44
C HIS A 147 -11.04 -8.91 -1.93
N VAL A 148 -9.88 -9.02 -1.26
CA VAL A 148 -9.83 -9.09 0.20
C VAL A 148 -9.92 -7.68 0.77
N LEU A 149 -10.83 -7.51 1.71
CA LEU A 149 -11.00 -6.28 2.50
C LEU A 149 -11.00 -6.63 3.98
N SER A 150 -10.55 -5.68 4.78
CA SER A 150 -10.74 -5.72 6.23
C SER A 150 -11.27 -4.41 6.77
N ILE A 151 -11.95 -4.47 7.90
CA ILE A 151 -12.13 -3.33 8.78
C ILE A 151 -11.16 -3.46 9.95
N SER A 152 -10.58 -2.34 10.38
CA SER A 152 -9.67 -2.27 11.52
C SER A 152 -10.05 -1.11 12.45
N GLY A 153 -9.71 -1.24 13.73
CA GLY A 153 -9.92 -0.16 14.69
C GLY A 153 -9.26 -0.44 16.03
N TRP A 154 -8.72 0.60 16.64
CA TRP A 154 -8.14 0.54 17.97
C TRP A 154 -9.22 0.70 19.04
N MET A 155 -9.25 -0.21 20.00
CA MET A 155 -10.16 -0.17 21.13
C MET A 155 -9.38 -0.17 22.45
N ALA A 156 -9.85 0.60 23.43
CA ALA A 156 -9.27 0.56 24.76
C ALA A 156 -9.36 -0.84 25.34
N ARG A 157 -8.30 -1.32 25.97
CA ARG A 157 -8.32 -2.60 26.69
C ARG A 157 -9.22 -2.46 27.90
N SER A 158 -10.16 -3.38 28.05
CA SER A 158 -10.89 -3.50 29.30
C SER A 158 -9.91 -3.85 30.41
N ALA A 159 -9.93 -3.09 31.51
CA ALA A 159 -9.22 -3.47 32.71
C ALA A 159 -9.72 -4.87 33.14
N ARG A 160 -8.78 -5.82 33.25
CA ARG A 160 -9.06 -7.15 33.82
C ARG A 160 -9.15 -7.05 35.31
#